data_5968da0adcbed6a285f28922d584e8fa
#
_entry.id   5968da0adcbed6a285f28922d584e8fa
#
_cell.length_a   1.000
_cell.length_b   1.000
_cell.length_c   1.000
_cell.angle_alpha   90.00
_cell.angle_beta   90.00
_cell.angle_gamma   90.00
#
_symmetry.space_group_name_H-M   'P 1'
#
loop_
_entity.id
_entity.type
_entity.pdbx_description
1 polymer ?
#
loop_
_entity_poly.entity_id
_entity_poly.type
_entity_poly.pdbx_seq_one_letter_code
_entity_poly.pdbx_strand_id
1 'polypeptide(L)'
;MKFTGSMLLIVLTQVCSAQYYYKDLVTTRQNERRWSLYKENRVKSVKLSSFERDGKPAEGFTGDQEVSGESLTTHTKASGNAESWIVATYTPQGLTQKITDTSDTYRSASDYQYDADGRLQSILNTSIETDNHLRDVEQHIWTYDAAGKPSSMLKIKNGNDTTFVRFVLDEKGNVAEERAMRNKTDLPVIYYYYDTDSRLTDIVRYSLKAKRLLPDNIFEYGDDGRTSSMLVVPDGSNDYLKWLYDYNEKGLKSRESCISRQKELLGKIEYQYTYK
;
A
#
# COMPACT_ATOMS: atom_id res chain seq x y z
N MET A 1 -33.64 -7.39 -5.40
CA MET A 1 -32.86 -6.32 -6.05
C MET A 1 -31.48 -6.91 -6.32
N LYS A 2 -31.17 -7.20 -7.60
CA LYS A 2 -29.90 -7.84 -7.99
C LYS A 2 -28.81 -6.77 -7.93
N PHE A 3 -27.91 -6.85 -6.95
CA PHE A 3 -26.68 -6.10 -6.97
C PHE A 3 -25.75 -6.74 -8.01
N THR A 4 -25.81 -6.27 -9.24
CA THR A 4 -24.79 -6.44 -10.24
C THR A 4 -23.74 -5.33 -10.01
N GLY A 5 -22.96 -5.48 -8.97
CA GLY A 5 -21.80 -4.63 -8.75
C GLY A 5 -20.59 -5.44 -9.17
N SER A 6 -20.06 -5.24 -10.38
CA SER A 6 -18.69 -5.61 -10.72
C SER A 6 -17.80 -4.91 -9.70
N MET A 7 -17.33 -5.66 -8.71
CA MET A 7 -16.37 -5.16 -7.74
C MET A 7 -15.04 -5.11 -8.47
N LEU A 8 -14.80 -3.98 -9.11
CA LEU A 8 -13.53 -3.67 -9.76
C LEU A 8 -12.44 -3.78 -8.71
N LEU A 9 -11.73 -4.87 -8.74
CA LEU A 9 -10.56 -5.11 -7.90
C LEU A 9 -9.40 -4.29 -8.48
N ILE A 10 -9.50 -2.96 -8.39
CA ILE A 10 -8.37 -2.09 -8.68
C ILE A 10 -7.35 -2.37 -7.58
N VAL A 11 -6.25 -2.98 -7.98
CA VAL A 11 -5.08 -3.25 -7.17
C VAL A 11 -4.35 -1.94 -6.90
N LEU A 12 -5.01 -1.12 -6.13
CA LEU A 12 -4.35 -0.09 -5.38
C LEU A 12 -4.97 -0.18 -4.00
N THR A 13 -4.24 -0.77 -3.12
CA THR A 13 -4.50 -0.90 -1.71
C THR A 13 -4.69 0.48 -1.04
N GLN A 14 -5.69 1.20 -1.50
CA GLN A 14 -6.36 2.21 -0.72
C GLN A 14 -7.53 1.52 -0.01
N VAL A 15 -7.23 0.40 0.68
CA VAL A 15 -8.16 -0.04 1.70
C VAL A 15 -8.20 1.09 2.70
N CYS A 16 -9.38 1.68 2.84
CA CYS A 16 -9.69 2.67 3.87
C CYS A 16 -9.51 2.00 5.23
N SER A 17 -8.29 1.78 5.60
CA SER A 17 -7.86 1.30 6.89
C SER A 17 -7.67 2.50 7.76
N ALA A 18 -7.93 2.37 9.01
CA ALA A 18 -7.51 3.30 10.02
C ALA A 18 -6.12 3.85 9.68
N GLN A 19 -6.02 5.15 9.70
CA GLN A 19 -4.76 5.82 9.39
C GLN A 19 -3.70 5.34 10.38
N TYR A 20 -2.76 4.53 9.92
CA TYR A 20 -1.51 4.29 10.58
C TYR A 20 -0.39 4.87 9.72
N TYR A 21 0.49 5.64 10.34
CA TYR A 21 1.46 6.45 9.61
C TYR A 21 2.72 5.67 9.26
N TYR A 22 3.04 4.64 10.05
CA TYR A 22 4.18 3.76 9.76
C TYR A 22 4.08 3.07 8.38
N LYS A 23 2.86 3.01 7.80
CA LYS A 23 2.66 2.51 6.42
C LYS A 23 3.51 3.22 5.39
N ASP A 24 3.83 4.49 5.58
CA ASP A 24 4.67 5.24 4.64
C ASP A 24 6.00 4.52 4.42
N LEU A 25 6.68 4.16 5.52
CA LEU A 25 7.96 3.46 5.45
C LEU A 25 7.81 2.03 4.91
N VAL A 26 6.74 1.32 5.32
CA VAL A 26 6.47 -0.05 4.86
C VAL A 26 6.18 -0.06 3.35
N THR A 27 5.27 0.80 2.90
CA THR A 27 4.86 0.86 1.48
C THR A 27 5.99 1.35 0.59
N THR A 28 6.76 2.37 1.03
CA THR A 28 7.92 2.87 0.27
C THR A 28 8.91 1.74 0.04
N ARG A 29 9.31 1.00 1.09
CA ARG A 29 10.21 -0.16 0.96
C ARG A 29 9.66 -1.26 0.06
N GLN A 30 8.34 -1.53 0.11
CA GLN A 30 7.71 -2.51 -0.77
C GLN A 30 7.77 -2.09 -2.24
N ASN A 31 7.53 -0.80 -2.53
CA ASN A 31 7.65 -0.25 -3.88
C ASN A 31 9.08 -0.33 -4.41
N GLU A 32 10.06 0.05 -3.60
CA GLU A 32 11.48 0.00 -3.93
C GLU A 32 11.96 -1.44 -4.16
N ARG A 33 11.56 -2.38 -3.30
CA ARG A 33 11.86 -3.80 -3.50
C ARG A 33 11.24 -4.35 -4.79
N ARG A 34 10.00 -4.00 -5.10
CA ARG A 34 9.36 -4.39 -6.36
C ARG A 34 10.12 -3.83 -7.55
N TRP A 35 10.52 -2.56 -7.49
CA TRP A 35 11.31 -1.91 -8.52
C TRP A 35 12.65 -2.61 -8.74
N SER A 36 13.39 -2.89 -7.66
CA SER A 36 14.66 -3.64 -7.71
C SER A 36 14.48 -4.99 -8.41
N LEU A 37 13.46 -5.77 -8.01
CA LEU A 37 13.14 -7.05 -8.64
C LEU A 37 12.82 -6.91 -10.13
N TYR A 38 12.12 -5.85 -10.55
CA TYR A 38 11.84 -5.60 -11.96
C TYR A 38 13.11 -5.29 -12.75
N LYS A 39 14.01 -4.48 -12.19
CA LYS A 39 15.30 -4.15 -12.81
C LYS A 39 16.22 -5.36 -12.88
N GLU A 40 16.40 -6.09 -11.79
CA GLU A 40 17.23 -7.30 -11.71
C GLU A 40 16.80 -8.37 -12.72
N ASN A 41 15.50 -8.57 -12.87
CA ASN A 41 14.94 -9.53 -13.80
C ASN A 41 14.76 -8.98 -15.22
N ARG A 42 15.17 -7.74 -15.51
CA ARG A 42 15.03 -7.08 -16.81
C ARG A 42 13.58 -7.12 -17.32
N VAL A 43 12.62 -6.88 -16.43
CA VAL A 43 11.22 -6.79 -16.82
C VAL A 43 11.04 -5.64 -17.81
N LYS A 44 10.38 -5.91 -18.94
CA LYS A 44 10.01 -4.92 -19.93
C LYS A 44 8.57 -4.44 -19.72
N SER A 45 7.66 -5.40 -19.62
CA SER A 45 6.25 -5.12 -19.36
C SER A 45 5.57 -6.26 -18.61
N VAL A 46 4.42 -5.97 -18.01
CA VAL A 46 3.57 -6.92 -17.32
C VAL A 46 2.15 -6.73 -17.81
N LYS A 47 1.52 -7.81 -18.27
CA LYS A 47 0.10 -7.82 -18.55
C LYS A 47 -0.66 -8.31 -17.31
N LEU A 48 -1.70 -7.58 -16.93
CA LEU A 48 -2.60 -7.90 -15.83
C LEU A 48 -3.89 -8.48 -16.39
N SER A 49 -4.31 -9.64 -15.93
CA SER A 49 -5.58 -10.27 -16.29
C SER A 49 -6.41 -10.41 -15.02
N SER A 50 -7.56 -9.75 -14.97
CA SER A 50 -8.50 -9.83 -13.85
C SER A 50 -9.58 -10.88 -14.12
N PHE A 51 -9.95 -11.60 -13.06
CA PHE A 51 -10.98 -12.66 -13.12
C PHE A 51 -12.00 -12.44 -12.01
N GLU A 52 -13.25 -12.66 -12.35
CA GLU A 52 -14.37 -12.56 -11.44
C GLU A 52 -14.47 -13.79 -10.51
N ARG A 53 -15.43 -13.75 -9.60
CA ARG A 53 -15.72 -14.80 -8.61
C ARG A 53 -15.95 -16.19 -9.26
N ASP A 54 -16.59 -16.25 -10.42
CA ASP A 54 -16.85 -17.48 -11.17
C ASP A 54 -15.64 -17.98 -11.99
N GLY A 55 -14.50 -17.29 -11.88
CA GLY A 55 -13.27 -17.62 -12.59
C GLY A 55 -13.22 -17.15 -14.03
N LYS A 56 -14.25 -16.45 -14.52
CA LYS A 56 -14.23 -15.87 -15.87
C LYS A 56 -13.42 -14.58 -15.88
N PRO A 57 -12.81 -14.22 -17.02
CA PRO A 57 -12.20 -12.91 -17.17
C PRO A 57 -13.18 -11.79 -16.85
N ALA A 58 -12.72 -10.79 -16.11
CA ALA A 58 -13.51 -9.60 -15.82
C ALA A 58 -13.78 -8.83 -17.12
N GLU A 59 -15.05 -8.66 -17.44
CA GLU A 59 -15.46 -8.01 -18.68
C GLU A 59 -15.01 -6.54 -18.71
N GLY A 60 -14.39 -6.14 -19.82
CA GLY A 60 -13.91 -4.77 -20.03
C GLY A 60 -12.69 -4.39 -19.21
N PHE A 61 -12.08 -5.32 -18.44
CA PHE A 61 -10.83 -5.02 -17.75
C PHE A 61 -9.63 -5.25 -18.67
N THR A 62 -8.74 -4.26 -18.71
CA THR A 62 -7.38 -4.38 -19.21
C THR A 62 -6.42 -3.73 -18.24
N GLY A 63 -5.23 -4.32 -18.08
CA GLY A 63 -4.20 -3.77 -17.22
C GLY A 63 -2.82 -4.12 -17.76
N ASP A 64 -1.98 -3.08 -17.85
CA ASP A 64 -0.62 -3.22 -18.35
C ASP A 64 0.34 -2.41 -17.48
N GLN A 65 1.54 -2.95 -17.29
CA GLN A 65 2.64 -2.21 -16.70
C GLN A 65 3.79 -2.13 -17.71
N GLU A 66 4.45 -1.00 -17.77
CA GLU A 66 5.62 -0.77 -18.62
C GLU A 66 6.78 -0.22 -17.79
N VAL A 67 7.97 -0.81 -18.00
CA VAL A 67 9.23 -0.37 -17.38
C VAL A 67 10.03 0.39 -18.42
N SER A 68 10.18 1.69 -18.23
CA SER A 68 10.90 2.58 -19.15
C SER A 68 11.85 3.51 -18.37
N GLY A 69 13.17 3.40 -18.62
CA GLY A 69 14.17 4.17 -17.87
C GLY A 69 14.06 3.90 -16.36
N GLU A 70 13.88 4.94 -15.59
CA GLU A 70 13.67 4.92 -14.13
C GLU A 70 12.17 5.09 -13.78
N SER A 71 11.26 4.61 -14.63
CA SER A 71 9.83 4.70 -14.39
C SER A 71 9.09 3.38 -14.59
N LEU A 72 8.04 3.19 -13.79
CA LEU A 72 7.05 2.13 -13.89
C LEU A 72 5.68 2.79 -14.12
N THR A 73 5.13 2.61 -15.31
CA THR A 73 3.79 3.06 -15.64
C THR A 73 2.83 1.89 -15.52
N THR A 74 1.75 2.06 -14.78
CA THR A 74 0.62 1.12 -14.74
C THR A 74 -0.59 1.80 -15.36
N HIS A 75 -1.15 1.19 -16.38
CA HIS A 75 -2.41 1.61 -16.99
C HIS A 75 -3.46 0.55 -16.74
N THR A 76 -4.62 0.96 -16.28
CA THR A 76 -5.78 0.07 -16.11
C THR A 76 -7.01 0.70 -16.73
N LYS A 77 -7.81 -0.13 -17.37
CA LYS A 77 -9.13 0.20 -17.87
C LYS A 77 -10.15 -0.78 -17.33
N ALA A 78 -11.30 -0.28 -16.94
CA ALA A 78 -12.39 -1.06 -16.39
C ALA A 78 -13.66 -0.96 -17.24
N SER A 79 -14.65 -1.80 -16.93
CA SER A 79 -15.98 -1.69 -17.53
C SER A 79 -16.55 -0.26 -17.33
N GLY A 80 -17.22 0.28 -18.36
CA GLY A 80 -17.69 1.68 -18.35
C GLY A 80 -16.66 2.72 -18.78
N ASN A 81 -15.53 2.27 -19.35
CA ASN A 81 -14.42 3.12 -19.85
C ASN A 81 -13.67 3.92 -18.76
N ALA A 82 -13.83 3.58 -17.49
CA ALA A 82 -13.01 4.19 -16.44
C ALA A 82 -11.53 3.80 -16.63
N GLU A 83 -10.66 4.79 -16.75
CA GLU A 83 -9.22 4.58 -16.93
C GLU A 83 -8.44 5.17 -15.75
N SER A 84 -7.33 4.51 -15.39
CA SER A 84 -6.39 5.01 -14.40
C SER A 84 -4.95 4.80 -14.87
N TRP A 85 -4.14 5.82 -14.65
CA TRP A 85 -2.72 5.84 -14.95
C TRP A 85 -1.93 6.11 -13.67
N ILE A 86 -1.09 5.15 -13.29
CA ILE A 86 -0.16 5.34 -12.17
C ILE A 86 1.24 5.31 -12.73
N VAL A 87 1.99 6.39 -12.46
CA VAL A 87 3.39 6.48 -12.84
C VAL A 87 4.22 6.63 -11.58
N ALA A 88 5.09 5.65 -11.32
CA ALA A 88 6.12 5.72 -10.29
C ALA A 88 7.48 5.99 -10.94
N THR A 89 8.17 7.01 -10.45
CA THR A 89 9.55 7.31 -10.85
C THR A 89 10.51 7.03 -9.69
N TYR A 90 11.71 6.62 -10.04
CA TYR A 90 12.73 6.22 -9.08
C TYR A 90 14.03 6.99 -9.32
N THR A 91 14.83 7.14 -8.27
CA THR A 91 16.20 7.64 -8.41
C THR A 91 17.09 6.56 -9.07
N PRO A 92 18.29 6.90 -9.55
CA PRO A 92 19.26 5.90 -10.03
C PRO A 92 19.63 4.85 -8.97
N GLN A 93 19.48 5.18 -7.69
CA GLN A 93 19.69 4.25 -6.56
C GLN A 93 18.47 3.35 -6.29
N GLY A 94 17.36 3.54 -7.01
CA GLY A 94 16.14 2.76 -6.87
C GLY A 94 15.18 3.26 -5.79
N LEU A 95 15.44 4.43 -5.18
CA LEU A 95 14.52 5.04 -4.22
C LEU A 95 13.31 5.65 -4.95
N THR A 96 12.13 5.53 -4.37
CA THR A 96 10.90 6.12 -4.92
C THR A 96 11.01 7.64 -4.93
N GLN A 97 10.93 8.28 -6.09
CA GLN A 97 11.03 9.73 -6.23
C GLN A 97 9.67 10.41 -6.28
N LYS A 98 8.77 9.85 -7.07
CA LYS A 98 7.42 10.40 -7.26
C LYS A 98 6.45 9.30 -7.67
N ILE A 99 5.21 9.38 -7.20
CA ILE A 99 4.09 8.57 -7.69
C ILE A 99 2.98 9.53 -8.08
N THR A 100 2.47 9.39 -9.31
CA THR A 100 1.25 10.08 -9.74
C THR A 100 0.17 9.06 -10.02
N ASP A 101 -1.05 9.38 -9.64
CA ASP A 101 -2.25 8.63 -9.98
C ASP A 101 -3.24 9.56 -10.65
N THR A 102 -3.70 9.18 -11.83
CA THR A 102 -4.60 10.00 -12.66
C THR A 102 -5.74 9.12 -13.13
N SER A 103 -6.95 9.52 -12.83
CA SER A 103 -8.19 8.96 -13.36
C SER A 103 -9.08 10.06 -13.90
N ASP A 104 -10.25 9.71 -14.43
CA ASP A 104 -11.21 10.68 -14.99
C ASP A 104 -11.67 11.69 -13.93
N THR A 105 -11.81 11.25 -12.68
CA THR A 105 -12.38 12.06 -11.58
C THR A 105 -11.36 12.56 -10.57
N TYR A 106 -10.11 12.10 -10.66
CA TYR A 106 -9.13 12.31 -9.60
C TYR A 106 -7.70 12.35 -10.13
N ARG A 107 -6.90 13.25 -9.58
CA ARG A 107 -5.45 13.30 -9.79
C ARG A 107 -4.73 13.43 -8.47
N SER A 108 -3.70 12.64 -8.28
CA SER A 108 -2.81 12.80 -7.13
C SER A 108 -1.34 12.71 -7.52
N ALA A 109 -0.52 13.31 -6.67
CA ALA A 109 0.92 13.20 -6.74
C ALA A 109 1.49 13.06 -5.33
N SER A 110 2.41 12.11 -5.15
CA SER A 110 3.21 11.94 -3.94
C SER A 110 4.67 12.16 -4.31
N ASP A 111 5.29 13.20 -3.78
CA ASP A 111 6.70 13.52 -3.98
C ASP A 111 7.48 13.10 -2.73
N TYR A 112 8.57 12.33 -2.92
CA TYR A 112 9.37 11.72 -1.85
C TYR A 112 10.72 12.41 -1.75
N GLN A 113 11.16 12.68 -0.54
CA GLN A 113 12.49 13.22 -0.24
C GLN A 113 13.21 12.33 0.76
N TYR A 114 14.51 12.20 0.58
CA TYR A 114 15.37 11.37 1.41
C TYR A 114 16.52 12.20 1.99
N ASP A 115 17.00 11.79 3.14
CA ASP A 115 18.21 12.36 3.73
C ASP A 115 19.48 11.78 3.06
N ALA A 116 20.65 12.22 3.53
CA ALA A 116 21.95 11.81 2.99
C ALA A 116 22.23 10.30 3.16
N ASP A 117 21.56 9.64 4.11
CA ASP A 117 21.67 8.20 4.38
C ASP A 117 20.65 7.39 3.58
N GLY A 118 19.84 8.02 2.72
CA GLY A 118 18.79 7.37 1.93
C GLY A 118 17.54 6.99 2.73
N ARG A 119 17.34 7.61 3.91
CA ARG A 119 16.13 7.39 4.72
C ARG A 119 15.04 8.39 4.30
N LEU A 120 13.80 7.94 4.24
CA LEU A 120 12.67 8.78 3.86
C LEU A 120 12.54 9.97 4.83
N GLN A 121 12.75 11.18 4.33
CA GLN A 121 12.66 12.42 5.11
C GLN A 121 11.27 13.04 5.02
N SER A 122 10.67 13.07 3.84
CA SER A 122 9.30 13.58 3.70
C SER A 122 8.56 12.98 2.52
N ILE A 123 7.23 12.98 2.64
CA ILE A 123 6.29 12.75 1.54
C ILE A 123 5.37 13.95 1.45
N LEU A 124 5.24 14.54 0.26
CA LEU A 124 4.26 15.57 -0.04
C LEU A 124 3.20 14.98 -0.95
N ASN A 125 2.00 14.78 -0.41
CA ASN A 125 0.83 14.32 -1.14
C ASN A 125 -0.01 15.52 -1.58
N THR A 126 -0.33 15.58 -2.86
CA THR A 126 -1.28 16.56 -3.41
C THR A 126 -2.36 15.79 -4.15
N SER A 127 -3.62 16.10 -3.90
CA SER A 127 -4.75 15.54 -4.63
C SER A 127 -5.71 16.63 -5.10
N ILE A 128 -6.31 16.41 -6.26
CA ILE A 128 -7.25 17.32 -6.90
C ILE A 128 -8.40 16.49 -7.44
N GLU A 129 -9.61 16.79 -6.99
CA GLU A 129 -10.83 16.30 -7.62
C GLU A 129 -11.09 17.09 -8.90
N THR A 130 -11.36 16.38 -10.01
CA THR A 130 -11.45 17.01 -11.33
C THR A 130 -12.71 17.88 -11.48
N ASP A 131 -13.82 17.47 -10.87
CA ASP A 131 -15.13 18.09 -11.04
C ASP A 131 -15.28 19.43 -10.30
N ASN A 132 -14.77 19.52 -9.07
CA ASN A 132 -14.94 20.69 -8.21
C ASN A 132 -13.63 21.44 -7.92
N HIS A 133 -12.51 20.94 -8.46
CA HIS A 133 -11.16 21.47 -8.26
C HIS A 133 -10.73 21.58 -6.78
N LEU A 134 -11.37 20.81 -5.91
CA LEU A 134 -10.95 20.73 -4.51
C LEU A 134 -9.55 20.14 -4.45
N ARG A 135 -8.66 20.89 -3.80
CA ARG A 135 -7.26 20.50 -3.62
C ARG A 135 -6.99 20.20 -2.16
N ASP A 136 -6.50 18.99 -1.91
CA ASP A 136 -5.93 18.62 -0.62
C ASP A 136 -4.40 18.51 -0.73
N VAL A 137 -3.71 19.00 0.29
CA VAL A 137 -2.26 18.89 0.44
C VAL A 137 -1.96 18.28 1.79
N GLU A 138 -1.20 17.20 1.81
CA GLU A 138 -0.79 16.54 3.05
C GLU A 138 0.70 16.26 3.00
N GLN A 139 1.43 16.75 3.99
CA GLN A 139 2.86 16.52 4.13
C GLN A 139 3.14 15.67 5.36
N HIS A 140 4.00 14.65 5.20
CA HIS A 140 4.54 13.85 6.27
C HIS A 140 6.04 14.13 6.37
N ILE A 141 6.52 14.49 7.56
CA ILE A 141 7.93 14.80 7.82
C ILE A 141 8.43 13.81 8.87
N TRP A 142 9.41 12.98 8.50
CA TRP A 142 9.96 11.91 9.30
C TRP A 142 11.21 12.35 10.04
N THR A 143 11.36 11.89 11.28
CA THR A 143 12.54 12.10 12.12
C THR A 143 13.05 10.76 12.63
N TYR A 144 14.36 10.64 12.69
CA TYR A 144 15.05 9.43 13.12
C TYR A 144 15.89 9.69 14.36
N ASP A 145 16.11 8.65 15.16
CA ASP A 145 17.04 8.70 16.29
C ASP A 145 18.52 8.59 15.83
N ALA A 146 19.44 8.64 16.79
CA ALA A 146 20.88 8.55 16.51
C ALA A 146 21.29 7.20 15.89
N ALA A 147 20.50 6.13 16.07
CA ALA A 147 20.71 4.82 15.47
C ALA A 147 20.05 4.68 14.07
N GLY A 148 19.43 5.76 13.55
CA GLY A 148 18.74 5.77 12.27
C GLY A 148 17.37 5.07 12.29
N LYS A 149 16.79 4.88 13.48
CA LYS A 149 15.46 4.27 13.62
C LYS A 149 14.37 5.35 13.65
N PRO A 150 13.16 5.08 13.12
CA PRO A 150 12.06 6.04 13.17
C PRO A 150 11.75 6.44 14.61
N SER A 151 11.75 7.75 14.90
CA SER A 151 11.43 8.28 16.24
C SER A 151 10.13 9.04 16.26
N SER A 152 9.87 9.87 15.24
CA SER A 152 8.63 10.64 15.13
C SER A 152 8.28 10.98 13.68
N MET A 153 7.04 11.41 13.47
CA MET A 153 6.58 11.97 12.22
C MET A 153 5.60 13.12 12.50
N LEU A 154 5.69 14.18 11.73
CA LEU A 154 4.74 15.28 11.72
C LEU A 154 3.92 15.23 10.43
N LYS A 155 2.61 15.07 10.57
CA LYS A 155 1.65 15.27 9.49
C LYS A 155 1.13 16.68 9.49
N ILE A 156 1.09 17.32 8.33
CA ILE A 156 0.52 18.65 8.13
C ILE A 156 -0.49 18.54 6.98
N LYS A 157 -1.76 18.76 7.26
CA LYS A 157 -2.81 18.79 6.23
C LYS A 157 -3.26 20.23 5.97
N ASN A 158 -3.27 20.64 4.70
CA ASN A 158 -3.68 21.96 4.23
C ASN A 158 -3.01 23.13 4.98
N GLY A 159 -1.74 22.93 5.39
CA GLY A 159 -0.88 23.93 6.01
C GLY A 159 -1.13 24.21 7.50
N ASN A 160 -2.21 23.75 8.09
CA ASN A 160 -2.57 24.09 9.47
C ASN A 160 -3.08 22.96 10.36
N ASP A 161 -3.62 21.87 9.80
CA ASP A 161 -4.08 20.75 10.58
C ASP A 161 -2.94 19.76 10.81
N THR A 162 -2.43 19.73 12.04
CA THR A 162 -1.25 18.97 12.39
C THR A 162 -1.57 17.74 13.24
N THR A 163 -0.88 16.64 12.97
CA THR A 163 -0.85 15.46 13.82
C THR A 163 0.61 15.11 14.11
N PHE A 164 0.95 15.04 15.37
CA PHE A 164 2.27 14.58 15.81
C PHE A 164 2.20 13.10 16.12
N VAL A 165 3.15 12.34 15.58
CA VAL A 165 3.24 10.88 15.75
C VAL A 165 4.59 10.55 16.38
N ARG A 166 4.57 9.73 17.43
CA ARG A 166 5.76 9.19 18.09
C ARG A 166 5.76 7.68 17.94
N PHE A 167 6.93 7.12 17.63
CA PHE A 167 7.15 5.69 17.54
C PHE A 167 7.85 5.18 18.79
N VAL A 168 7.40 4.02 19.30
CA VAL A 168 8.07 3.27 20.35
C VAL A 168 8.64 2.01 19.71
N LEU A 169 9.91 1.74 19.96
CA LEU A 169 10.61 0.60 19.37
C LEU A 169 10.62 -0.58 20.34
N ASP A 170 10.66 -1.79 19.81
CA ASP A 170 10.96 -3.02 20.55
C ASP A 170 12.48 -3.15 20.80
N GLU A 171 12.87 -4.22 21.49
CA GLU A 171 14.28 -4.50 21.82
C GLU A 171 15.14 -4.76 20.56
N LYS A 172 14.54 -5.15 19.43
CA LYS A 172 15.21 -5.34 18.15
C LYS A 172 15.27 -4.07 17.29
N GLY A 173 14.64 -2.97 17.74
CA GLY A 173 14.56 -1.70 17.06
C GLY A 173 13.49 -1.65 15.96
N ASN A 174 12.50 -2.55 15.99
CA ASN A 174 11.30 -2.44 15.15
C ASN A 174 10.28 -1.51 15.82
N VAL A 175 9.46 -0.84 15.04
CA VAL A 175 8.36 -0.01 15.58
C VAL A 175 7.30 -0.92 16.20
N ALA A 176 7.18 -0.90 17.54
CA ALA A 176 6.18 -1.68 18.27
C ALA A 176 4.88 -0.91 18.48
N GLU A 177 4.95 0.42 18.64
CA GLU A 177 3.77 1.25 18.84
C GLU A 177 3.86 2.54 18.04
N GLU A 178 2.71 2.99 17.58
CA GLU A 178 2.49 4.30 16.99
C GLU A 178 1.50 5.06 17.87
N ARG A 179 1.95 6.19 18.42
CA ARG A 179 1.17 7.06 19.27
C ARG A 179 1.00 8.41 18.59
N ALA A 180 -0.21 8.73 18.20
CA ALA A 180 -0.53 9.96 17.49
C ALA A 180 -1.36 10.89 18.36
N MET A 181 -1.09 12.20 18.23
CA MET A 181 -1.81 13.27 18.90
C MET A 181 -2.22 14.34 17.89
N ARG A 182 -3.50 14.69 17.87
CA ARG A 182 -4.06 15.74 17.01
C ARG A 182 -4.87 16.71 17.87
N ASN A 183 -4.62 18.01 17.72
CA ASN A 183 -5.31 19.05 18.49
C ASN A 183 -5.29 18.80 20.01
N LYS A 184 -4.14 18.36 20.55
CA LYS A 184 -3.94 18.00 21.97
C LYS A 184 -4.79 16.80 22.44
N THR A 185 -5.36 16.04 21.54
CA THR A 185 -6.13 14.82 21.82
C THR A 185 -5.35 13.62 21.32
N ASP A 186 -5.13 12.65 22.20
CA ASP A 186 -4.51 11.38 21.81
C ASP A 186 -5.46 10.57 20.93
N LEU A 187 -4.90 10.04 19.85
CA LEU A 187 -5.59 9.09 18.99
C LEU A 187 -5.36 7.66 19.50
N PRO A 188 -6.18 6.67 19.08
CA PRO A 188 -5.95 5.28 19.44
C PRO A 188 -4.54 4.82 19.06
N VAL A 189 -3.89 4.13 19.99
CA VAL A 189 -2.56 3.57 19.76
C VAL A 189 -2.66 2.42 18.77
N ILE A 190 -1.73 2.40 17.81
CA ILE A 190 -1.53 1.28 16.88
C ILE A 190 -0.36 0.45 17.38
N TYR A 191 -0.52 -0.88 17.39
CA TYR A 191 0.48 -1.84 17.79
C TYR A 191 0.93 -2.66 16.60
N TYR A 192 2.23 -2.92 16.53
CA TYR A 192 2.87 -3.68 15.46
C TYR A 192 3.56 -4.90 16.06
N TYR A 193 3.32 -6.06 15.51
CA TYR A 193 3.95 -7.29 15.92
C TYR A 193 4.82 -7.86 14.81
N TYR A 194 5.86 -8.56 15.20
CA TYR A 194 6.86 -9.09 14.29
C TYR A 194 7.18 -10.53 14.64
N ASP A 195 7.58 -11.30 13.63
CA ASP A 195 8.13 -12.62 13.85
C ASP A 195 9.62 -12.58 14.27
N THR A 196 10.23 -13.76 14.37
CA THR A 196 11.64 -13.90 14.77
C THR A 196 12.61 -13.23 13.80
N ASP A 197 12.22 -13.11 12.52
CA ASP A 197 13.01 -12.50 11.43
C ASP A 197 12.74 -11.00 11.28
N SER A 198 12.04 -10.38 12.24
CA SER A 198 11.63 -8.97 12.23
C SER A 198 10.76 -8.60 11.02
N ARG A 199 9.94 -9.55 10.52
CA ARG A 199 8.93 -9.28 9.51
C ARG A 199 7.61 -8.93 10.20
N LEU A 200 6.94 -7.86 9.75
CA LEU A 200 5.67 -7.38 10.30
C LEU A 200 4.57 -8.43 10.14
N THR A 201 4.03 -8.96 11.23
CA THR A 201 2.96 -9.97 11.20
C THR A 201 1.59 -9.39 11.46
N ASP A 202 1.47 -8.40 12.34
CA ASP A 202 0.17 -7.86 12.72
C ASP A 202 0.21 -6.36 12.89
N ILE A 203 -0.87 -5.70 12.50
CA ILE A 203 -1.21 -4.32 12.82
C ILE A 203 -2.51 -4.37 13.62
N VAL A 204 -2.48 -3.87 14.86
CA VAL A 204 -3.54 -4.09 15.83
C VAL A 204 -3.96 -2.79 16.49
N ARG A 205 -5.26 -2.60 16.71
CA ARG A 205 -5.83 -1.49 17.46
C ARG A 205 -6.71 -1.95 18.62
N TYR A 206 -6.83 -1.11 19.64
CA TYR A 206 -7.81 -1.33 20.67
C TYR A 206 -9.21 -0.94 20.19
N SER A 207 -10.12 -1.90 20.16
CA SER A 207 -11.53 -1.68 19.84
C SER A 207 -12.30 -1.31 21.12
N LEU A 208 -12.79 -0.07 21.17
CA LEU A 208 -13.64 0.39 22.29
C LEU A 208 -14.94 -0.43 22.39
N LYS A 209 -15.49 -0.84 21.25
CA LYS A 209 -16.72 -1.66 21.17
C LYS A 209 -16.49 -3.08 21.72
N ALA A 210 -15.43 -3.72 21.31
CA ALA A 210 -15.10 -5.09 21.73
C ALA A 210 -14.31 -5.15 23.04
N LYS A 211 -13.85 -4.01 23.55
CA LYS A 211 -13.00 -3.86 24.75
C LYS A 211 -11.74 -4.75 24.73
N ARG A 212 -11.16 -4.93 23.54
CA ARG A 212 -9.94 -5.72 23.31
C ARG A 212 -9.19 -5.25 22.09
N LEU A 213 -7.94 -5.70 21.95
CA LEU A 213 -7.15 -5.52 20.75
C LEU A 213 -7.74 -6.36 19.61
N LEU A 214 -7.89 -5.76 18.44
CA LEU A 214 -8.33 -6.41 17.21
C LEU A 214 -7.35 -6.09 16.09
N PRO A 215 -7.01 -7.07 15.24
CA PRO A 215 -6.14 -6.82 14.09
C PRO A 215 -6.88 -6.01 13.02
N ASP A 216 -6.17 -5.06 12.43
CA ASP A 216 -6.55 -4.41 11.17
C ASP A 216 -5.96 -5.20 9.99
N ASN A 217 -4.72 -5.65 10.16
CA ASN A 217 -4.01 -6.46 9.17
C ASN A 217 -3.29 -7.61 9.85
N ILE A 218 -3.25 -8.76 9.16
CA ILE A 218 -2.39 -9.89 9.52
C ILE A 218 -1.64 -10.32 8.26
N PHE A 219 -0.32 -10.50 8.38
CA PHE A 219 0.56 -10.93 7.29
C PHE A 219 1.13 -12.31 7.59
N GLU A 220 1.11 -13.19 6.62
CA GLU A 220 1.76 -14.48 6.68
C GLU A 220 2.87 -14.53 5.62
N TYR A 221 3.93 -15.26 5.91
CA TYR A 221 5.10 -15.37 5.04
C TYR A 221 5.35 -16.83 4.68
N GLY A 222 5.79 -17.06 3.45
CA GLY A 222 6.28 -18.35 3.03
C GLY A 222 7.71 -18.64 3.51
N ASP A 223 8.18 -19.87 3.29
CA ASP A 223 9.54 -20.30 3.65
C ASP A 223 10.63 -19.47 2.96
N ASP A 224 10.29 -18.87 1.83
CA ASP A 224 11.16 -17.96 1.06
C ASP A 224 11.18 -16.50 1.60
N GLY A 225 10.48 -16.24 2.69
CA GLY A 225 10.38 -14.94 3.33
C GLY A 225 9.50 -13.92 2.61
N ARG A 226 8.80 -14.32 1.54
CA ARG A 226 7.84 -13.46 0.84
C ARG A 226 6.47 -13.55 1.49
N THR A 227 5.71 -12.45 1.44
CA THR A 227 4.33 -12.44 1.94
C THR A 227 3.48 -13.45 1.16
N SER A 228 2.98 -14.49 1.81
CA SER A 228 2.10 -15.49 1.21
C SER A 228 0.64 -15.11 1.33
N SER A 229 0.27 -14.38 2.38
CA SER A 229 -1.09 -13.86 2.54
C SER A 229 -1.14 -12.58 3.35
N MET A 230 -2.23 -11.83 3.16
CA MET A 230 -2.58 -10.66 3.97
C MET A 230 -4.08 -10.70 4.27
N LEU A 231 -4.42 -10.69 5.55
CA LEU A 231 -5.80 -10.50 5.99
C LEU A 231 -6.01 -9.02 6.30
N VAL A 232 -7.14 -8.47 5.86
CA VAL A 232 -7.54 -7.09 6.09
C VAL A 232 -8.92 -7.06 6.70
N VAL A 233 -9.07 -6.39 7.84
CA VAL A 233 -10.36 -6.14 8.49
C VAL A 233 -10.78 -4.70 8.18
N PRO A 234 -11.83 -4.48 7.38
CA PRO A 234 -12.35 -3.13 7.13
C PRO A 234 -12.83 -2.48 8.44
N ASP A 235 -12.60 -1.17 8.57
CA ASP A 235 -12.97 -0.43 9.78
C ASP A 235 -14.46 -0.58 10.09
N GLY A 236 -14.77 -0.85 11.37
CA GLY A 236 -16.14 -1.08 11.84
C GLY A 236 -16.76 -2.40 11.39
N SER A 237 -16.06 -3.24 10.65
CA SER A 237 -16.55 -4.54 10.19
C SER A 237 -16.23 -5.66 11.18
N ASN A 238 -17.10 -6.68 11.20
CA ASN A 238 -16.83 -7.98 11.81
C ASN A 238 -16.38 -9.01 10.75
N ASP A 239 -16.25 -8.59 9.52
CA ASP A 239 -15.83 -9.41 8.39
C ASP A 239 -14.41 -9.06 7.96
N TYR A 240 -13.77 -9.92 7.21
CA TYR A 240 -12.43 -9.69 6.68
C TYR A 240 -12.30 -10.19 5.25
N LEU A 241 -11.31 -9.64 4.56
CA LEU A 241 -10.83 -10.11 3.27
C LEU A 241 -9.45 -10.73 3.46
N LYS A 242 -9.18 -11.84 2.81
CA LYS A 242 -7.84 -12.45 2.77
C LYS A 242 -7.31 -12.42 1.35
N TRP A 243 -6.15 -11.81 1.19
CA TRP A 243 -5.38 -11.80 -0.04
C TRP A 243 -4.35 -12.92 0.01
N LEU A 244 -4.25 -13.70 -1.06
CA LEU A 244 -3.27 -14.76 -1.25
C LEU A 244 -2.33 -14.36 -2.39
N TYR A 245 -1.05 -14.58 -2.22
CA TYR A 245 -0.03 -14.17 -3.18
C TYR A 245 0.80 -15.36 -3.63
N ASP A 246 0.88 -15.56 -4.94
CA ASP A 246 1.76 -16.52 -5.56
C ASP A 246 2.89 -15.80 -6.30
N TYR A 247 4.04 -16.46 -6.36
CA TYR A 247 5.23 -15.93 -7.01
C TYR A 247 5.80 -16.93 -8.01
N ASN A 248 6.41 -16.42 -9.07
CA ASN A 248 7.15 -17.25 -10.01
C ASN A 248 8.58 -17.52 -9.50
N GLU A 249 9.34 -18.33 -10.24
CA GLU A 249 10.73 -18.70 -9.92
C GLU A 249 11.68 -17.50 -9.79
N LYS A 250 11.35 -16.35 -10.42
CA LYS A 250 12.11 -15.11 -10.34
C LYS A 250 11.72 -14.23 -9.12
N GLY A 251 10.83 -14.72 -8.26
CA GLY A 251 10.33 -13.97 -7.11
C GLY A 251 9.35 -12.85 -7.45
N LEU A 252 8.89 -12.79 -8.71
CA LEU A 252 7.89 -11.83 -9.15
C LEU A 252 6.49 -12.39 -8.87
N LYS A 253 5.57 -11.51 -8.46
CA LYS A 253 4.18 -11.91 -8.19
C LYS A 253 3.54 -12.47 -9.47
N SER A 254 3.08 -13.71 -9.43
CA SER A 254 2.40 -14.37 -10.57
C SER A 254 0.89 -14.30 -10.48
N ARG A 255 0.36 -14.28 -9.25
CA ARG A 255 -1.08 -14.18 -9.00
C ARG A 255 -1.33 -13.55 -7.62
N GLU A 256 -2.44 -12.85 -7.51
CA GLU A 256 -3.04 -12.49 -6.24
C GLU A 256 -4.54 -12.79 -6.30
N SER A 257 -5.07 -13.34 -5.21
CA SER A 257 -6.47 -13.76 -5.10
C SER A 257 -7.06 -13.17 -3.84
N CYS A 258 -8.26 -12.59 -3.95
CA CYS A 258 -9.03 -12.12 -2.80
C CYS A 258 -10.10 -13.15 -2.47
N ILE A 259 -10.14 -13.58 -1.21
CA ILE A 259 -11.17 -14.49 -0.70
C ILE A 259 -11.92 -13.85 0.47
N SER A 260 -13.20 -14.20 0.59
CA SER A 260 -14.04 -13.78 1.71
C SER A 260 -13.72 -14.59 2.98
N ARG A 261 -14.30 -14.18 4.11
CA ARG A 261 -14.27 -14.93 5.36
C ARG A 261 -14.80 -16.37 5.21
N GLN A 262 -15.74 -16.60 4.30
CA GLN A 262 -16.30 -17.91 3.98
C GLN A 262 -15.41 -18.74 3.05
N LYS A 263 -14.18 -18.24 2.76
CA LYS A 263 -13.22 -18.84 1.82
C LYS A 263 -13.72 -18.88 0.37
N GLU A 264 -14.66 -18.04 0.01
CA GLU A 264 -15.14 -17.92 -1.37
C GLU A 264 -14.23 -16.95 -2.13
N LEU A 265 -13.84 -17.32 -3.35
CA LEU A 265 -13.10 -16.44 -4.24
C LEU A 265 -13.97 -15.22 -4.58
N LEU A 266 -13.45 -14.02 -4.36
CA LEU A 266 -14.09 -12.77 -4.77
C LEU A 266 -13.57 -12.27 -6.10
N GLY A 267 -12.31 -12.57 -6.40
CA GLY A 267 -11.65 -12.26 -7.65
C GLY A 267 -10.15 -12.54 -7.56
N LYS A 268 -9.49 -12.57 -8.70
CA LYS A 268 -8.03 -12.73 -8.78
C LYS A 268 -7.44 -11.91 -9.90
N ILE A 269 -6.15 -11.62 -9.79
CA ILE A 269 -5.33 -11.01 -10.84
C ILE A 269 -4.16 -11.93 -11.13
N GLU A 270 -3.88 -12.16 -12.40
CA GLU A 270 -2.72 -12.87 -12.89
C GLU A 270 -1.78 -11.93 -13.63
N TYR A 271 -0.48 -12.15 -13.47
CA TYR A 271 0.60 -11.31 -13.96
C TYR A 271 1.41 -12.08 -15.00
N GLN A 272 1.50 -11.57 -16.21
CA GLN A 272 2.31 -12.13 -17.29
C GLN A 272 3.43 -11.15 -17.64
N TYR A 273 4.68 -11.59 -17.48
CA TYR A 273 5.87 -10.77 -17.65
C TYR A 273 6.49 -10.95 -19.02
N THR A 274 6.94 -9.85 -19.63
CA THR A 274 7.90 -9.87 -20.72
C THR A 274 9.23 -9.27 -20.26
N TYR A 275 10.32 -9.75 -20.82
CA TYR A 275 11.68 -9.38 -20.40
C TYR A 275 12.45 -8.76 -21.58
N LYS A 276 13.47 -7.94 -21.26
CA LYS A 276 14.38 -7.35 -22.24
C LYS A 276 15.45 -8.36 -22.66
#